data_ca8b0a86199c2fba24692312ad775845
#
_entry.id   ca8b0a86199c2fba24692312ad775845
#
_cell.length_a   1.000
_cell.length_b   1.000
_cell.length_c   1.000
_cell.angle_alpha   90.00
_cell.angle_beta   90.00
_cell.angle_gamma   90.00
#
_symmetry.space_group_name_H-M   'P 1'
#
loop_
_entity.id
_entity.type
_entity.pdbx_description
1 polymer ?
#
loop_
_entity_poly.entity_id
_entity_poly.type
_entity_poly.pdbx_seq_one_letter_code
_entity_poly.pdbx_strand_id
1 'polypeptide(L)'
;MNCSWLAIRLTILGRATALAALLALGVASSAFAQASMPSPDGPPPPPPAPKAATPAPAKESFGLDVTLTAKTIIYIKGNGSWDSALETLQDAFKSVYAFIDKQGIQRAGPPMTIYTEFDDTNFTFQAAVPIAEPPKDSPKGDIAVGQTPVGKALRFAYKGSFHQMEDTIYNAIPEYLDEKQLEPLGTFIEEYQTDPVTTPEDKFDIQIFVLLK
;
A
#
# COMPACT_ATOMS: atom_id res chain seq x y z
N MET A 1 9.90 0.89 27.91
CA MET A 1 8.93 1.93 27.49
C MET A 1 8.04 1.23 26.49
N ASN A 2 6.86 0.83 26.95
CA ASN A 2 5.94 0.01 26.18
C ASN A 2 5.13 0.93 25.25
N CYS A 3 5.48 0.96 23.98
CA CYS A 3 4.59 1.53 22.96
C CYS A 3 3.43 0.56 22.79
N SER A 4 2.33 0.91 23.36
CA SER A 4 1.11 0.11 23.37
C SER A 4 0.38 0.22 22.02
N TRP A 5 0.76 -0.62 21.06
CA TRP A 5 -0.08 -0.92 19.89
C TRP A 5 -1.33 -1.72 20.30
N LEU A 6 -1.51 -1.93 21.62
CA LEU A 6 -2.53 -2.81 22.18
C LEU A 6 -3.81 -2.08 22.60
N ALA A 7 -3.98 -0.81 22.31
CA ALA A 7 -5.11 -0.04 22.85
C ALA A 7 -6.30 0.14 21.89
N ILE A 8 -6.35 -0.52 20.73
CA ILE A 8 -7.59 -0.57 19.93
C ILE A 8 -8.23 -1.95 20.12
N ARG A 9 -8.59 -2.25 21.37
CA ARG A 9 -9.62 -3.23 21.68
C ARG A 9 -10.63 -2.55 22.59
N LEU A 10 -11.62 -1.95 22.00
CA LEU A 10 -12.88 -1.73 22.76
C LEU A 10 -14.11 -1.80 21.83
N THR A 11 -14.82 -2.92 22.02
CA THR A 11 -16.26 -3.07 22.07
C THR A 11 -17.09 -2.64 20.86
N ILE A 12 -17.45 -3.58 19.98
CA ILE A 12 -18.81 -3.67 19.51
C ILE A 12 -19.32 -5.10 19.73
N LEU A 13 -20.08 -5.24 20.82
CA LEU A 13 -20.89 -6.40 21.13
C LEU A 13 -22.29 -6.21 20.52
N GLY A 14 -22.74 -7.18 19.74
CA GLY A 14 -24.18 -7.42 19.60
C GLY A 14 -24.85 -7.06 18.30
N ARG A 15 -25.17 -8.02 17.48
CA ARG A 15 -26.48 -8.65 17.33
C ARG A 15 -26.52 -9.61 16.15
N ALA A 16 -26.70 -10.87 16.50
CA ALA A 16 -27.15 -11.91 15.60
C ALA A 16 -28.62 -11.66 15.20
N THR A 17 -28.94 -11.82 13.91
CA THR A 17 -30.26 -12.30 13.50
C THR A 17 -30.10 -13.16 12.26
N ALA A 18 -30.43 -14.41 12.45
CA ALA A 18 -30.62 -15.41 11.41
C ALA A 18 -31.94 -15.11 10.65
N LEU A 19 -31.97 -15.34 9.35
CA LEU A 19 -33.20 -15.84 8.70
C LEU A 19 -32.86 -16.68 7.46
N ALA A 20 -33.64 -17.73 7.37
CA ALA A 20 -33.49 -18.94 6.54
C ALA A 20 -34.13 -18.82 5.13
N ALA A 21 -33.62 -19.68 4.26
CA ALA A 21 -34.30 -20.47 3.22
C ALA A 21 -35.07 -19.77 2.09
N LEU A 22 -34.76 -20.20 0.84
CA LEU A 22 -35.70 -20.98 0.00
C LEU A 22 -35.01 -21.45 -1.30
N LEU A 23 -35.26 -22.72 -1.57
CA LEU A 23 -34.91 -23.46 -2.79
C LEU A 23 -35.67 -22.94 -4.02
N ALA A 24 -35.02 -22.96 -5.20
CA ALA A 24 -35.75 -23.17 -6.48
C ALA A 24 -34.87 -23.99 -7.42
N LEU A 25 -35.39 -25.20 -7.74
CA LEU A 25 -34.92 -26.06 -8.83
C LEU A 25 -35.25 -25.43 -10.19
N GLY A 26 -34.26 -25.41 -11.10
CA GLY A 26 -34.44 -25.11 -12.51
C GLY A 26 -33.72 -26.13 -13.36
N VAL A 27 -34.49 -27.02 -14.00
CA VAL A 27 -34.03 -28.01 -14.96
C VAL A 27 -33.85 -27.32 -16.32
N ALA A 28 -32.68 -27.42 -16.96
CA ALA A 28 -32.50 -27.03 -18.34
C ALA A 28 -31.72 -28.07 -19.13
N SER A 29 -32.32 -28.41 -20.23
CA SER A 29 -32.12 -29.50 -21.17
C SER A 29 -30.76 -29.47 -21.89
N SER A 30 -30.25 -30.67 -22.10
CA SER A 30 -29.07 -31.01 -22.88
C SER A 30 -29.37 -30.90 -24.40
N ALA A 31 -28.60 -30.13 -25.14
CA ALA A 31 -28.53 -30.20 -26.59
C ALA A 31 -27.28 -31.01 -27.00
N PHE A 32 -27.51 -32.17 -27.59
CA PHE A 32 -26.47 -33.02 -28.20
C PHE A 32 -26.07 -32.38 -29.56
N ALA A 33 -24.82 -31.92 -29.65
CA ALA A 33 -24.18 -31.61 -30.91
C ALA A 33 -23.45 -32.88 -31.41
N GLN A 34 -23.87 -33.39 -32.58
CA GLN A 34 -23.23 -34.50 -33.27
C GLN A 34 -21.87 -34.06 -33.83
N ALA A 35 -20.81 -34.69 -33.37
CA ALA A 35 -19.49 -34.55 -33.93
C ALA A 35 -19.38 -35.41 -35.22
N SER A 36 -19.04 -34.79 -36.32
CA SER A 36 -18.66 -35.44 -37.59
C SER A 36 -17.31 -36.15 -37.41
N MET A 37 -17.28 -37.44 -37.76
CA MET A 37 -16.03 -38.23 -37.75
C MET A 37 -15.11 -37.79 -38.91
N PRO A 38 -13.84 -37.56 -38.68
CA PRO A 38 -12.84 -37.39 -39.75
C PRO A 38 -12.39 -38.73 -40.31
N SER A 39 -12.18 -38.77 -41.64
CA SER A 39 -11.67 -39.92 -42.41
C SER A 39 -10.25 -40.35 -41.96
N PRO A 40 -9.93 -41.67 -42.04
CA PRO A 40 -8.66 -42.19 -41.56
C PRO A 40 -7.63 -42.25 -42.70
N ASP A 41 -7.04 -41.15 -43.11
CA ASP A 41 -5.80 -41.20 -43.94
C ASP A 41 -5.17 -39.80 -43.95
N GLY A 42 -4.26 -39.57 -42.98
CA GLY A 42 -3.36 -38.44 -42.91
C GLY A 42 -2.43 -38.62 -41.70
N PRO A 43 -1.14 -38.21 -41.82
CA PRO A 43 -0.25 -38.31 -40.68
C PRO A 43 -0.78 -37.49 -39.49
N PRO A 44 -0.60 -37.93 -38.25
CA PRO A 44 -1.12 -37.21 -37.08
C PRO A 44 -0.51 -35.83 -36.99
N PRO A 45 -1.29 -34.80 -36.66
CA PRO A 45 -0.78 -33.47 -36.46
C PRO A 45 0.23 -33.47 -35.31
N PRO A 46 1.30 -32.66 -35.39
CA PRO A 46 2.26 -32.55 -34.31
C PRO A 46 1.57 -32.10 -33.00
N PRO A 47 2.03 -32.58 -31.85
CA PRO A 47 1.44 -32.20 -30.58
C PRO A 47 1.51 -30.68 -30.43
N PRO A 48 0.43 -30.03 -29.92
CA PRO A 48 0.45 -28.59 -29.71
C PRO A 48 1.60 -28.25 -28.74
N ALA A 49 2.44 -27.29 -29.18
CA ALA A 49 3.50 -26.76 -28.34
C ALA A 49 2.89 -26.31 -26.98
N PRO A 50 3.57 -26.55 -25.86
CA PRO A 50 3.11 -26.09 -24.57
C PRO A 50 2.86 -24.58 -24.66
N LYS A 51 1.59 -24.15 -24.57
CA LYS A 51 1.27 -22.75 -24.34
C LYS A 51 2.02 -22.37 -23.06
N ALA A 52 3.00 -21.48 -23.19
CA ALA A 52 3.57 -20.83 -22.04
C ALA A 52 2.40 -20.30 -21.20
N ALA A 53 2.22 -20.89 -20.03
CA ALA A 53 1.23 -20.41 -19.07
C ALA A 53 1.60 -18.96 -18.77
N THR A 54 0.78 -18.03 -19.21
CA THR A 54 0.85 -16.66 -18.68
C THR A 54 0.73 -16.80 -17.17
N PRO A 55 1.70 -16.32 -16.38
CA PRO A 55 1.57 -16.37 -14.94
C PRO A 55 0.25 -15.69 -14.58
N ALA A 56 -0.64 -16.43 -13.92
CA ALA A 56 -1.81 -15.84 -13.31
C ALA A 56 -1.31 -14.66 -12.44
N PRO A 57 -1.96 -13.50 -12.42
CA PRO A 57 -1.59 -12.43 -11.52
C PRO A 57 -1.56 -13.04 -10.12
N ALA A 58 -0.37 -13.09 -9.53
CA ALA A 58 -0.21 -13.56 -8.16
C ALA A 58 -1.19 -12.70 -7.34
N LYS A 59 -2.10 -13.34 -6.61
CA LYS A 59 -2.86 -12.66 -5.57
C LYS A 59 -1.79 -11.99 -4.72
N GLU A 60 -1.74 -10.66 -4.72
CA GLU A 60 -0.81 -9.95 -3.85
C GLU A 60 -1.07 -10.46 -2.45
N SER A 61 -0.12 -11.22 -1.91
CA SER A 61 -0.27 -11.77 -0.57
C SER A 61 -0.22 -10.60 0.39
N PHE A 62 -1.19 -10.55 1.31
CA PHE A 62 -1.20 -9.53 2.35
C PHE A 62 0.08 -9.67 3.18
N GLY A 63 0.89 -8.60 3.25
CA GLY A 63 2.18 -8.62 3.96
C GLY A 63 3.30 -9.35 3.21
N LEU A 64 3.96 -8.66 2.26
CA LEU A 64 5.14 -9.18 1.56
C LEU A 64 6.42 -8.78 2.29
N ASP A 65 7.29 -9.76 2.54
CA ASP A 65 8.64 -9.50 3.06
C ASP A 65 9.48 -8.73 2.04
N VAL A 66 10.04 -7.62 2.47
CA VAL A 66 10.92 -6.78 1.66
C VAL A 66 12.12 -6.29 2.48
N THR A 67 13.17 -5.88 1.79
CA THR A 67 14.31 -5.20 2.42
C THR A 67 14.38 -3.79 1.85
N LEU A 68 14.23 -2.79 2.71
CA LEU A 68 14.36 -1.39 2.33
C LEU A 68 15.83 -1.00 2.24
N THR A 69 16.18 -0.31 1.16
CA THR A 69 17.50 0.29 0.94
C THR A 69 17.41 1.80 1.05
N ALA A 70 18.51 2.45 1.46
CA ALA A 70 18.56 3.88 1.59
C ALA A 70 18.33 4.59 0.25
N LYS A 71 17.40 5.54 0.26
CA LYS A 71 17.17 6.49 -0.84
C LYS A 71 17.49 7.90 -0.31
N THR A 72 18.21 8.70 -1.08
CA THR A 72 18.37 10.12 -0.74
C THR A 72 17.05 10.85 -0.94
N ILE A 73 16.61 11.59 0.06
CA ILE A 73 15.32 12.28 0.07
C ILE A 73 15.48 13.77 0.39
N ILE A 74 14.61 14.58 -0.18
CA ILE A 74 14.27 15.91 0.34
C ILE A 74 12.97 15.77 1.12
N TYR A 75 12.91 16.34 2.31
CA TYR A 75 11.76 16.23 3.17
C TYR A 75 11.50 17.48 4.00
N ILE A 76 10.26 17.62 4.46
CA ILE A 76 9.85 18.54 5.52
C ILE A 76 9.34 17.72 6.71
N LYS A 77 9.69 18.15 7.93
CA LYS A 77 9.11 17.55 9.15
C LYS A 77 7.85 18.30 9.54
N GLY A 78 6.89 17.58 10.01
CA GLY A 78 5.65 18.13 10.53
C GLY A 78 5.02 17.25 11.59
N ASN A 79 3.98 17.79 12.20
CA ASN A 79 3.06 17.06 13.07
C ASN A 79 1.63 17.43 12.68
N GLY A 80 0.69 16.56 12.98
CA GLY A 80 -0.72 16.77 12.68
C GLY A 80 -1.61 15.89 13.53
N SER A 81 -2.90 16.13 13.46
CA SER A 81 -3.92 15.22 14.00
C SER A 81 -4.46 14.32 12.89
N TRP A 82 -4.93 13.14 13.27
CA TRP A 82 -5.52 12.19 12.31
C TRP A 82 -6.77 12.77 11.61
N ASP A 83 -7.54 13.63 12.29
CA ASP A 83 -8.74 14.28 11.73
C ASP A 83 -8.42 15.15 10.50
N SER A 84 -7.21 15.71 10.41
CA SER A 84 -6.76 16.57 9.31
C SER A 84 -5.55 16.02 8.56
N ALA A 85 -5.34 14.71 8.66
CA ALA A 85 -4.12 14.08 8.14
C ALA A 85 -3.89 14.35 6.66
N LEU A 86 -4.88 14.12 5.81
CA LEU A 86 -4.75 14.30 4.37
C LEU A 86 -4.38 15.74 4.00
N GLU A 87 -5.07 16.74 4.56
CA GLU A 87 -4.81 18.15 4.29
C GLU A 87 -3.40 18.56 4.76
N THR A 88 -3.04 18.15 5.97
CA THR A 88 -1.71 18.41 6.55
C THR A 88 -0.59 17.83 5.67
N LEU A 89 -0.74 16.59 5.21
CA LEU A 89 0.23 15.93 4.35
C LEU A 89 0.29 16.58 2.97
N GLN A 90 -0.85 16.93 2.38
CA GLN A 90 -0.90 17.61 1.09
C GLN A 90 -0.18 18.95 1.12
N ASP A 91 -0.34 19.74 2.17
CA ASP A 91 0.34 21.04 2.30
C ASP A 91 1.86 20.89 2.50
N ALA A 92 2.27 19.85 3.24
CA ALA A 92 3.66 19.49 3.35
C ALA A 92 4.26 19.08 1.99
N PHE A 93 3.58 18.23 1.21
CA PHE A 93 4.04 17.83 -0.12
C PHE A 93 4.07 19.00 -1.10
N LYS A 94 3.08 19.90 -1.09
CA LYS A 94 3.10 21.14 -1.91
C LYS A 94 4.36 21.94 -1.64
N SER A 95 4.75 22.07 -0.36
CA SER A 95 5.96 22.81 0.05
C SER A 95 7.24 22.15 -0.46
N VAL A 96 7.35 20.82 -0.34
CA VAL A 96 8.48 20.05 -0.86
C VAL A 96 8.56 20.14 -2.38
N TYR A 97 7.44 20.01 -3.08
CA TYR A 97 7.37 20.09 -4.54
C TYR A 97 7.79 21.47 -5.04
N ALA A 98 7.27 22.54 -4.43
CA ALA A 98 7.66 23.90 -4.78
C ALA A 98 9.17 24.14 -4.64
N PHE A 99 9.79 23.55 -3.62
CA PHE A 99 11.24 23.64 -3.45
C PHE A 99 11.99 22.85 -4.54
N ILE A 100 11.60 21.61 -4.81
CA ILE A 100 12.19 20.75 -5.83
C ILE A 100 12.13 21.42 -7.20
N ASP A 101 10.95 21.92 -7.56
CA ASP A 101 10.71 22.57 -8.86
C ASP A 101 11.53 23.86 -9.00
N LYS A 102 11.59 24.69 -7.93
CA LYS A 102 12.39 25.92 -7.91
C LYS A 102 13.89 25.66 -8.07
N GLN A 103 14.39 24.54 -7.54
CA GLN A 103 15.80 24.17 -7.61
C GLN A 103 16.14 23.33 -8.85
N GLY A 104 15.14 22.92 -9.63
CA GLY A 104 15.33 22.04 -10.79
C GLY A 104 15.85 20.65 -10.42
N ILE A 105 15.49 20.15 -9.23
CA ILE A 105 15.93 18.85 -8.73
C ILE A 105 15.14 17.74 -9.39
N GLN A 106 15.81 16.69 -9.83
CA GLN A 106 15.17 15.53 -10.44
C GLN A 106 14.66 14.57 -9.35
N ARG A 107 13.35 14.28 -9.38
CA ARG A 107 12.73 13.25 -8.54
C ARG A 107 13.18 11.87 -9.01
N ALA A 108 13.48 10.96 -8.07
CA ALA A 108 14.00 9.61 -8.33
C ALA A 108 13.06 8.49 -7.86
N GLY A 109 11.85 8.82 -7.48
CA GLY A 109 10.86 7.85 -7.03
C GLY A 109 9.57 8.49 -6.55
N PRO A 110 8.60 7.66 -6.15
CA PRO A 110 7.34 8.15 -5.62
C PRO A 110 7.52 8.90 -4.30
N PRO A 111 6.67 9.93 -4.03
CA PRO A 111 6.66 10.62 -2.75
C PRO A 111 6.22 9.69 -1.64
N MET A 112 6.64 9.99 -0.41
CA MET A 112 6.33 9.16 0.74
C MET A 112 6.17 9.95 2.03
N THR A 113 5.32 9.48 2.91
CA THR A 113 5.26 9.91 4.30
C THR A 113 5.97 8.89 5.18
N ILE A 114 6.92 9.34 5.99
CA ILE A 114 7.59 8.52 7.00
C ILE A 114 7.06 8.96 8.36
N TYR A 115 6.29 8.09 9.02
CA TYR A 115 5.76 8.34 10.36
C TYR A 115 6.79 7.90 11.40
N THR A 116 7.19 8.83 12.25
CA THR A 116 8.26 8.60 13.25
C THR A 116 7.73 8.44 14.66
N GLU A 117 6.63 9.11 14.97
CA GLU A 117 5.93 9.04 16.25
C GLU A 117 4.44 9.22 15.98
N PHE A 118 3.60 8.49 16.69
CA PHE A 118 2.15 8.60 16.59
C PHE A 118 1.47 8.02 17.83
N ASP A 119 0.31 8.57 18.13
CA ASP A 119 -0.63 8.12 19.15
C ASP A 119 -2.05 8.09 18.58
N ASP A 120 -3.06 7.91 19.43
CA ASP A 120 -4.47 7.82 19.00
C ASP A 120 -5.01 9.15 18.41
N THR A 121 -4.31 10.26 18.59
CA THR A 121 -4.80 11.59 18.21
C THR A 121 -3.89 12.28 17.21
N ASN A 122 -2.57 12.14 17.39
CA ASN A 122 -1.57 12.92 16.68
C ASN A 122 -0.48 12.04 16.07
N PHE A 123 0.21 12.60 15.08
CA PHE A 123 1.36 11.96 14.46
C PHE A 123 2.46 12.98 14.14
N THR A 124 3.70 12.50 14.15
CA THR A 124 4.89 13.21 13.66
C THR A 124 5.38 12.53 12.40
N PHE A 125 5.65 13.32 11.36
CA PHE A 125 5.95 12.78 10.05
C PHE A 125 7.07 13.52 9.32
N GLN A 126 7.57 12.89 8.27
CA GLN A 126 8.38 13.50 7.24
C GLN A 126 7.68 13.30 5.90
N ALA A 127 7.22 14.37 5.26
CA ALA A 127 6.79 14.34 3.87
C ALA A 127 8.04 14.41 2.99
N ALA A 128 8.33 13.34 2.28
CA ALA A 128 9.62 13.12 1.62
C ALA A 128 9.46 12.76 0.15
N VAL A 129 10.42 13.22 -0.66
CA VAL A 129 10.51 12.89 -2.08
C VAL A 129 11.93 12.38 -2.37
N PRO A 130 12.06 11.15 -2.92
CA PRO A 130 13.35 10.65 -3.38
C PRO A 130 13.91 11.50 -4.53
N ILE A 131 15.20 11.76 -4.47
CA ILE A 131 15.93 12.58 -5.46
C ILE A 131 17.13 11.81 -6.02
N ALA A 132 17.45 12.08 -7.29
CA ALA A 132 18.58 11.44 -7.97
C ALA A 132 19.93 11.90 -7.40
N GLU A 133 20.05 13.20 -7.14
CA GLU A 133 21.25 13.81 -6.61
C GLU A 133 20.90 14.84 -5.54
N PRO A 134 21.71 14.99 -4.48
CA PRO A 134 21.48 16.03 -3.49
C PRO A 134 21.60 17.42 -4.14
N PRO A 135 20.84 18.43 -3.64
CA PRO A 135 20.90 19.77 -4.16
C PRO A 135 22.32 20.37 -3.98
N LYS A 136 22.74 21.23 -4.91
CA LYS A 136 24.05 21.91 -4.86
C LYS A 136 24.20 22.79 -3.63
N ASP A 137 23.13 23.47 -3.28
CA ASP A 137 23.05 24.33 -2.10
C ASP A 137 22.21 23.63 -1.02
N SER A 138 22.70 23.65 0.21
CA SER A 138 21.93 23.11 1.34
C SER A 138 20.59 23.83 1.47
N PRO A 139 19.47 23.08 1.61
CA PRO A 139 18.17 23.70 1.84
C PRO A 139 18.21 24.62 3.07
N LYS A 140 17.38 25.66 3.04
CA LYS A 140 17.20 26.59 4.16
C LYS A 140 15.76 26.49 4.66
N GLY A 141 15.58 26.74 5.95
CA GLY A 141 14.26 26.66 6.61
C GLY A 141 13.92 25.22 7.01
N ASP A 142 12.66 24.84 6.81
CA ASP A 142 12.10 23.57 7.30
C ASP A 142 12.39 22.37 6.38
N ILE A 143 12.95 22.64 5.21
CA ILE A 143 13.30 21.59 4.24
C ILE A 143 14.70 21.06 4.54
N ALA A 144 14.86 19.76 4.53
CA ALA A 144 16.13 19.09 4.78
C ALA A 144 16.40 17.98 3.74
N VAL A 145 17.66 17.59 3.63
CA VAL A 145 18.11 16.41 2.89
C VAL A 145 18.45 15.31 3.89
N GLY A 146 18.07 14.10 3.56
CA GLY A 146 18.35 12.93 4.40
C GLY A 146 18.28 11.64 3.61
N GLN A 147 18.09 10.54 4.33
CA GLN A 147 17.90 9.23 3.76
C GLN A 147 16.68 8.53 4.36
N THR A 148 16.06 7.67 3.56
CA THR A 148 14.96 6.82 4.06
C THR A 148 15.46 5.80 5.07
N PRO A 149 14.59 5.32 5.97
CA PRO A 149 14.87 4.16 6.82
C PRO A 149 15.24 2.94 5.99
N VAL A 150 16.08 2.09 6.55
CA VAL A 150 16.56 0.83 5.94
C VAL A 150 16.26 -0.35 6.84
N GLY A 151 16.19 -1.54 6.27
CA GLY A 151 16.03 -2.76 7.04
C GLY A 151 14.94 -3.67 6.51
N LYS A 152 14.64 -4.71 7.27
CA LYS A 152 13.54 -5.62 6.96
C LYS A 152 12.21 -4.90 7.18
N ALA A 153 11.28 -5.12 6.28
CA ALA A 153 9.95 -4.56 6.39
C ALA A 153 8.91 -5.50 5.76
N LEU A 154 7.67 -5.32 6.16
CA LEU A 154 6.52 -5.86 5.44
C LEU A 154 5.93 -4.78 4.56
N ARG A 155 5.60 -5.15 3.32
CA ARG A 155 4.89 -4.30 2.38
C ARG A 155 3.42 -4.72 2.27
N PHE A 156 2.53 -3.75 2.40
CA PHE A 156 1.09 -3.90 2.20
C PHE A 156 0.65 -2.96 1.09
N ALA A 157 -0.21 -3.42 0.18
CA ALA A 157 -0.77 -2.59 -0.87
C ALA A 157 -2.18 -2.14 -0.48
N TYR A 158 -2.48 -0.87 -0.69
CA TYR A 158 -3.80 -0.29 -0.47
C TYR A 158 -4.25 0.51 -1.69
N LYS A 159 -5.51 0.34 -2.09
CA LYS A 159 -6.15 1.16 -3.14
C LYS A 159 -7.54 1.57 -2.68
N GLY A 160 -7.81 2.84 -2.68
CA GLY A 160 -9.11 3.36 -2.27
C GLY A 160 -9.08 4.76 -1.68
N SER A 161 -10.05 5.05 -0.83
CA SER A 161 -10.16 6.33 -0.14
C SER A 161 -9.16 6.44 1.01
N PHE A 162 -8.47 7.58 1.10
CA PHE A 162 -7.54 7.86 2.19
C PHE A 162 -8.21 7.71 3.57
N HIS A 163 -9.41 8.21 3.74
CA HIS A 163 -10.15 8.12 5.01
C HIS A 163 -10.60 6.69 5.39
N GLN A 164 -10.65 5.77 4.42
CA GLN A 164 -11.01 4.37 4.72
C GLN A 164 -9.80 3.50 5.04
N MET A 165 -8.59 4.05 5.03
CA MET A 165 -7.37 3.28 5.34
C MET A 165 -7.39 2.74 6.76
N GLU A 166 -7.88 3.53 7.73
CA GLU A 166 -7.97 3.13 9.13
C GLU A 166 -8.85 1.89 9.30
N ASP A 167 -10.07 1.94 8.77
CA ASP A 167 -11.05 0.84 8.89
C ASP A 167 -10.70 -0.42 8.09
N THR A 168 -9.74 -0.31 7.21
CA THR A 168 -9.35 -1.40 6.31
C THR A 168 -7.95 -1.90 6.61
N ILE A 169 -6.93 -1.22 6.04
CA ILE A 169 -5.56 -1.73 6.06
C ILE A 169 -4.89 -1.57 7.43
N TYR A 170 -5.13 -0.44 8.14
CA TYR A 170 -4.47 -0.17 9.41
C TYR A 170 -5.02 -1.01 10.57
N ASN A 171 -6.26 -1.46 10.52
CA ASN A 171 -6.78 -2.45 11.47
C ASN A 171 -6.28 -3.86 11.18
N ALA A 172 -6.04 -4.20 9.91
CA ALA A 172 -5.59 -5.54 9.51
C ALA A 172 -4.07 -5.77 9.74
N ILE A 173 -3.25 -4.73 9.68
CA ILE A 173 -1.79 -4.86 9.86
C ILE A 173 -1.41 -5.39 11.25
N PRO A 174 -1.91 -4.84 12.38
CA PRO A 174 -1.58 -5.36 13.71
C PRO A 174 -1.99 -6.82 13.91
N GLU A 175 -3.17 -7.21 13.42
CA GLU A 175 -3.64 -8.61 13.49
C GLU A 175 -2.70 -9.54 12.73
N TYR A 176 -2.25 -9.13 11.55
CA TYR A 176 -1.29 -9.90 10.75
C TYR A 176 0.09 -10.02 11.44
N LEU A 177 0.59 -8.95 12.04
CA LEU A 177 1.85 -8.96 12.78
C LEU A 177 1.78 -9.90 13.99
N ASP A 178 0.67 -9.86 14.74
CA ASP A 178 0.43 -10.73 15.90
C ASP A 178 0.35 -12.20 15.48
N GLU A 179 -0.38 -12.51 14.40
CA GLU A 179 -0.47 -13.88 13.86
C GLU A 179 0.90 -14.43 13.48
N LYS A 180 1.74 -13.60 12.86
CA LYS A 180 3.09 -13.97 12.42
C LYS A 180 4.15 -13.84 13.50
N GLN A 181 3.80 -13.34 14.68
CA GLN A 181 4.74 -13.07 15.79
C GLN A 181 5.89 -12.14 15.38
N LEU A 182 5.56 -11.10 14.58
CA LEU A 182 6.52 -10.11 14.10
C LEU A 182 6.46 -8.85 14.96
N GLU A 183 7.63 -8.29 15.27
CA GLU A 183 7.73 -7.08 16.09
C GLU A 183 8.08 -5.86 15.23
N PRO A 184 7.17 -4.86 15.14
CA PRO A 184 7.44 -3.63 14.43
C PRO A 184 8.42 -2.73 15.20
N LEU A 185 9.19 -1.92 14.44
CA LEU A 185 10.08 -0.89 15.01
C LEU A 185 9.35 0.38 15.46
N GLY A 186 8.04 0.50 15.17
CA GLY A 186 7.26 1.71 15.45
C GLY A 186 7.39 2.81 14.41
N THR A 187 8.10 2.56 13.32
CA THR A 187 8.16 3.44 12.14
C THR A 187 7.47 2.75 10.98
N PHE A 188 6.61 3.49 10.27
CA PHE A 188 6.04 3.01 9.03
C PHE A 188 6.12 4.07 7.94
N ILE A 189 6.02 3.63 6.68
CA ILE A 189 6.17 4.48 5.51
C ILE A 189 4.97 4.26 4.60
N GLU A 190 4.33 5.32 4.18
CA GLU A 190 3.37 5.33 3.07
C GLU A 190 4.07 5.85 1.82
N GLU A 191 4.25 5.00 0.82
CA GLU A 191 4.78 5.39 -0.49
C GLU A 191 3.61 5.53 -1.47
N TYR A 192 3.38 6.74 -1.97
CA TYR A 192 2.23 7.06 -2.83
C TYR A 192 2.56 6.77 -4.28
N GLN A 193 1.90 5.75 -4.86
CA GLN A 193 2.01 5.42 -6.28
C GLN A 193 1.24 6.42 -7.16
N THR A 194 0.26 7.11 -6.58
CA THR A 194 -0.44 8.25 -7.15
C THR A 194 0.03 9.53 -6.46
N ASP A 195 -0.04 10.67 -7.13
CA ASP A 195 0.41 11.96 -6.56
C ASP A 195 -0.48 12.40 -5.39
N PRO A 196 0.04 12.56 -4.17
CA PRO A 196 -0.78 12.85 -2.99
C PRO A 196 -1.44 14.23 -3.02
N VAL A 197 -0.95 15.17 -3.85
CA VAL A 197 -1.49 16.54 -3.95
C VAL A 197 -2.65 16.63 -4.93
N THR A 198 -2.60 15.87 -6.02
CA THR A 198 -3.56 16.01 -7.13
C THR A 198 -4.53 14.83 -7.27
N THR A 199 -4.26 13.71 -6.60
CA THR A 199 -5.13 12.53 -6.65
C THR A 199 -6.42 12.79 -5.89
N PRO A 200 -7.58 12.47 -6.47
CA PRO A 200 -8.84 12.48 -5.73
C PRO A 200 -8.78 11.57 -4.51
N GLU A 201 -9.41 12.00 -3.42
CA GLU A 201 -9.39 11.33 -2.11
C GLU A 201 -9.79 9.85 -2.14
N ASP A 202 -10.67 9.48 -3.06
CA ASP A 202 -11.21 8.12 -3.25
C ASP A 202 -10.36 7.22 -4.16
N LYS A 203 -9.18 7.70 -4.66
CA LYS A 203 -8.39 7.03 -5.71
C LYS A 203 -6.91 6.88 -5.38
N PHE A 204 -6.56 6.82 -4.13
CA PHE A 204 -5.18 6.59 -3.74
C PHE A 204 -4.73 5.16 -4.06
N ASP A 205 -3.47 5.05 -4.50
CA ASP A 205 -2.71 3.81 -4.60
C ASP A 205 -1.45 4.00 -3.72
N ILE A 206 -1.39 3.26 -2.61
CA ILE A 206 -0.39 3.45 -1.57
C ILE A 206 0.25 2.10 -1.24
N GLN A 207 1.58 2.10 -1.12
CA GLN A 207 2.34 1.01 -0.55
C GLN A 207 2.73 1.37 0.88
N ILE A 208 2.30 0.56 1.86
CA ILE A 208 2.61 0.76 3.26
C ILE A 208 3.73 -0.19 3.66
N PHE A 209 4.81 0.33 4.21
CA PHE A 209 5.94 -0.45 4.70
C PHE A 209 6.01 -0.33 6.21
N VAL A 210 5.94 -1.47 6.90
CA VAL A 210 6.12 -1.59 8.35
C VAL A 210 7.49 -2.17 8.62
N LEU A 211 8.38 -1.37 9.22
CA LEU A 211 9.72 -1.81 9.56
C LEU A 211 9.69 -2.80 10.73
N LEU A 212 10.51 -3.84 10.64
CA LEU A 212 10.61 -4.92 11.63
C LEU A 212 11.94 -4.85 12.39
N LYS A 213 11.91 -5.37 13.64
CA LYS A 213 13.11 -5.53 14.47
C LYS A 213 14.05 -6.61 13.95
#